data_c14168e45cc9e72fd7e9e5909d20c357
#
_entry.id   c14168e45cc9e72fd7e9e5909d20c357
#
_cell.length_a   1.000
_cell.length_b   1.000
_cell.length_c   1.000
_cell.angle_alpha   90.00
_cell.angle_beta   90.00
_cell.angle_gamma   90.00
#
_symmetry.space_group_name_H-M   'P 1'
#
loop_
_entity.id
_entity.type
_entity.pdbx_description
1 polymer ?
#
loop_
_entity_poly.entity_id
_entity_poly.type
_entity_poly.pdbx_seq_one_letter_code
_entity_poly.pdbx_strand_id
1 'polypeptide(L)'
;MIVCAFIPRLSLTSALGNRRELIGWPVALAPRPGGPQVVGEASGAAQAFGIRAGMRLAEAVSRCPALVLVPADPVRADAVWEDSLQRLEALGAAVEPAHPGEAFFAAEPLRAVCGELEAVLGRARKALRPPARLGAGPNRLCAQAAARMRARRPPLVVSGDAARRLLAALPVAALHGRLGAGKKRNPSGHASPGRVAEEVACIDALERLGVRTLGELAALPAEAIADRFGEPGLRALRLARGAEEPLRPRRPRENLIEHLGLPEAMSGQQLERALGLLVERLLANPVRAGRTIRKLSLEARLSAGGGWRSEVTLRRASANAERLRLALVPRLAELPGPAGVLGLRALELGPEVGDQAKLAPSPEDERRDRLAEAVRQARAAGGRDAILRVLEIDPDSRVPERRMLLTPFPESPE
;
A
#
# COMPACT_ATOMS: atom_id res chain seq x y z
N MET A 1 -10.28 19.75 13.31
CA MET A 1 -9.17 18.98 13.90
C MET A 1 -8.77 17.84 12.96
N ILE A 2 -7.48 17.66 12.70
CA ILE A 2 -6.93 16.55 11.92
C ILE A 2 -6.47 15.47 12.89
N VAL A 3 -6.78 14.22 12.59
CA VAL A 3 -6.31 13.04 13.33
C VAL A 3 -5.28 12.32 12.47
N CYS A 4 -4.15 11.96 13.07
CA CYS A 4 -3.15 11.08 12.52
C CYS A 4 -3.30 9.68 13.14
N ALA A 5 -3.45 8.67 12.30
CA ALA A 5 -3.34 7.27 12.68
C ALA A 5 -1.96 6.76 12.24
N PHE A 6 -1.14 6.34 13.21
CA PHE A 6 0.22 5.89 12.97
C PHE A 6 0.44 4.47 13.50
N ILE A 7 0.75 3.55 12.62
CA ILE A 7 1.12 2.16 12.92
C ILE A 7 2.65 2.06 12.81
N PRO A 8 3.36 2.05 13.94
CA PRO A 8 4.82 2.04 13.91
C PRO A 8 5.34 0.68 13.42
N ARG A 9 6.36 0.72 12.58
CA ARG A 9 7.05 -0.48 12.08
C ARG A 9 6.08 -1.48 11.44
N LEU A 10 5.22 -0.99 10.58
CA LEU A 10 4.19 -1.79 9.92
C LEU A 10 4.79 -2.99 9.18
N SER A 11 5.88 -2.78 8.43
CA SER A 11 6.52 -3.84 7.64
C SER A 11 7.10 -4.93 8.54
N LEU A 12 7.79 -4.56 9.63
CA LEU A 12 8.33 -5.52 10.60
C LEU A 12 7.22 -6.26 11.34
N THR A 13 6.20 -5.54 11.81
CA THR A 13 5.07 -6.13 12.53
C THR A 13 4.32 -7.12 11.65
N SER A 14 4.15 -6.80 10.37
CA SER A 14 3.51 -7.69 9.40
C SER A 14 4.35 -8.93 9.10
N ALA A 15 5.67 -8.77 8.96
CA ALA A 15 6.59 -9.88 8.73
C ALA A 15 6.68 -10.84 9.95
N LEU A 16 6.61 -10.29 11.16
CA LEU A 16 6.56 -11.10 12.39
C LEU A 16 5.28 -11.94 12.47
N GLY A 17 4.16 -11.39 12.06
CA GLY A 17 2.89 -12.10 12.08
C GLY A 17 2.52 -12.62 13.48
N ASN A 18 2.34 -13.93 13.60
CA ASN A 18 1.97 -14.59 14.85
C ASN A 18 3.17 -15.12 15.66
N ARG A 19 4.41 -14.77 15.27
CA ARG A 19 5.64 -15.21 15.97
C ARG A 19 5.78 -14.49 17.30
N ARG A 20 5.00 -14.92 18.29
CA ARG A 20 4.98 -14.33 19.64
C ARG A 20 6.30 -14.49 20.39
N GLU A 21 7.06 -15.53 20.05
CA GLU A 21 8.39 -15.85 20.61
C GLU A 21 9.43 -14.76 20.32
N LEU A 22 9.24 -13.98 19.26
CA LEU A 22 10.15 -12.89 18.90
C LEU A 22 9.78 -11.54 19.54
N ILE A 23 8.69 -11.49 20.31
CA ILE A 23 8.30 -10.26 21.02
C ILE A 23 9.32 -9.96 22.11
N GLY A 24 9.92 -8.76 22.05
CA GLY A 24 10.96 -8.34 22.99
C GLY A 24 12.40 -8.67 22.55
N TRP A 25 12.58 -9.51 21.53
CA TRP A 25 13.89 -9.79 20.99
C TRP A 25 14.39 -8.68 20.04
N PRO A 26 15.72 -8.52 19.90
CA PRO A 26 16.31 -7.64 18.88
C PRO A 26 16.08 -8.26 17.49
N VAL A 27 15.07 -7.72 16.79
CA VAL A 27 14.66 -8.20 15.46
C VAL A 27 14.76 -7.06 14.45
N ALA A 28 15.20 -7.37 13.23
CA ALA A 28 15.15 -6.45 12.11
C ALA A 28 14.73 -7.17 10.83
N LEU A 29 14.20 -6.43 9.84
CA LEU A 29 13.94 -6.96 8.52
C LEU A 29 15.27 -7.24 7.81
N ALA A 30 15.38 -8.44 7.24
CA ALA A 30 16.51 -8.86 6.43
C ALA A 30 16.66 -7.96 5.18
N PRO A 31 17.89 -7.82 4.63
CA PRO A 31 18.10 -7.24 3.31
C PRO A 31 17.24 -7.91 2.24
N ARG A 32 16.83 -7.13 1.23
CA ARG A 32 16.10 -7.71 0.10
C ARG A 32 17.03 -8.58 -0.74
N PRO A 33 16.57 -9.74 -1.22
CA PRO A 33 17.34 -10.53 -2.16
C PRO A 33 17.78 -9.72 -3.38
N GLY A 34 19.05 -9.81 -3.76
CA GLY A 34 19.62 -9.04 -4.88
C GLY A 34 19.77 -7.53 -4.66
N GLY A 35 19.42 -7.02 -3.48
CA GLY A 35 19.52 -5.60 -3.12
C GLY A 35 20.71 -5.26 -2.23
N PRO A 36 20.80 -3.97 -1.80
CA PRO A 36 21.84 -3.53 -0.87
C PRO A 36 21.77 -4.32 0.44
N GLN A 37 22.96 -4.67 0.98
CA GLN A 37 23.10 -5.41 2.24
C GLN A 37 22.88 -4.48 3.44
N VAL A 38 21.64 -3.99 3.59
CA VAL A 38 21.20 -3.11 4.68
C VAL A 38 19.99 -3.70 5.38
N VAL A 39 19.90 -3.51 6.69
CA VAL A 39 18.73 -3.93 7.47
C VAL A 39 17.56 -2.99 7.23
N GLY A 40 16.34 -3.54 7.25
CA GLY A 40 15.11 -2.76 7.17
C GLY A 40 14.67 -2.23 8.54
N GLU A 41 13.34 -2.14 8.76
CA GLU A 41 12.77 -1.74 10.05
C GLU A 41 13.29 -2.63 11.18
N ALA A 42 13.62 -2.00 12.32
CA ALA A 42 14.16 -2.67 13.50
C ALA A 42 13.22 -2.56 14.71
N SER A 43 13.13 -3.62 15.52
CA SER A 43 12.35 -3.65 16.76
C SER A 43 12.90 -2.64 17.79
N GLY A 44 12.10 -2.29 18.82
CA GLY A 44 12.56 -1.43 19.89
C GLY A 44 13.78 -2.00 20.63
N ALA A 45 13.82 -3.32 20.81
CA ALA A 45 14.98 -4.00 21.40
C ALA A 45 16.23 -3.85 20.53
N ALA A 46 16.12 -4.02 19.20
CA ALA A 46 17.24 -3.80 18.27
C ALA A 46 17.69 -2.32 18.23
N GLN A 47 16.73 -1.38 18.31
CA GLN A 47 17.03 0.05 18.38
C GLN A 47 17.80 0.45 19.64
N ALA A 48 17.61 -0.26 20.78
CA ALA A 48 18.38 -0.04 21.99
C ALA A 48 19.89 -0.33 21.79
N PHE A 49 20.25 -1.21 20.86
CA PHE A 49 21.64 -1.44 20.42
C PHE A 49 22.09 -0.45 19.31
N GLY A 50 21.29 0.60 19.04
CA GLY A 50 21.60 1.59 18.01
C GLY A 50 21.35 1.10 16.57
N ILE A 51 20.67 -0.04 16.36
CA ILE A 51 20.34 -0.55 15.02
C ILE A 51 19.20 0.28 14.44
N ARG A 52 19.39 0.79 13.22
CA ARG A 52 18.41 1.59 12.48
C ARG A 52 18.22 1.06 11.07
N ALA A 53 17.04 1.30 10.50
CA ALA A 53 16.79 1.00 9.10
C ALA A 53 17.83 1.71 8.19
N GLY A 54 18.32 0.99 7.18
CA GLY A 54 19.38 1.47 6.27
C GLY A 54 20.81 1.22 6.79
N MET A 55 21.01 0.73 8.01
CA MET A 55 22.32 0.36 8.53
C MET A 55 22.86 -0.86 7.77
N ARG A 56 24.16 -0.90 7.50
CA ARG A 56 24.81 -2.06 6.88
C ARG A 56 24.62 -3.30 7.74
N LEU A 57 24.34 -4.44 7.12
CA LEU A 57 24.07 -5.71 7.82
C LEU A 57 25.24 -6.09 8.73
N ALA A 58 26.46 -6.03 8.23
CA ALA A 58 27.66 -6.36 9.00
C ALA A 58 27.80 -5.50 10.26
N GLU A 59 27.51 -4.20 10.17
CA GLU A 59 27.52 -3.27 11.30
C GLU A 59 26.40 -3.61 12.30
N ALA A 60 25.19 -3.92 11.81
CA ALA A 60 24.07 -4.26 12.68
C ALA A 60 24.35 -5.55 13.49
N VAL A 61 24.90 -6.58 12.84
CA VAL A 61 25.29 -7.85 13.49
C VAL A 61 26.43 -7.63 14.48
N SER A 62 27.44 -6.80 14.13
CA SER A 62 28.53 -6.45 15.06
C SER A 62 28.02 -5.74 16.33
N ARG A 63 27.02 -4.86 16.20
CA ARG A 63 26.41 -4.16 17.34
C ARG A 63 25.53 -5.06 18.22
N CYS A 64 24.88 -6.05 17.61
CA CYS A 64 24.01 -6.99 18.30
C CYS A 64 24.15 -8.38 17.68
N PRO A 65 25.06 -9.24 18.20
CA PRO A 65 25.21 -10.61 17.70
C PRO A 65 23.97 -11.47 17.83
N ALA A 66 23.06 -11.14 18.75
CA ALA A 66 21.77 -11.81 18.94
C ALA A 66 20.66 -11.28 18.01
N LEU A 67 20.99 -10.44 17.03
CA LEU A 67 20.02 -9.87 16.09
C LEU A 67 19.37 -10.96 15.23
N VAL A 68 18.05 -11.07 15.35
CA VAL A 68 17.26 -11.98 14.51
C VAL A 68 16.81 -11.24 13.25
N LEU A 69 17.14 -11.80 12.09
CA LEU A 69 16.74 -11.27 10.80
C LEU A 69 15.48 -11.99 10.31
N VAL A 70 14.45 -11.22 9.97
CA VAL A 70 13.17 -11.74 9.48
C VAL A 70 12.98 -11.29 8.02
N PRO A 71 12.65 -12.21 7.10
CA PRO A 71 12.33 -11.82 5.72
C PRO A 71 11.17 -10.84 5.67
N ALA A 72 11.24 -9.85 4.78
CA ALA A 72 10.14 -8.94 4.55
C ALA A 72 8.93 -9.66 3.93
N ASP A 73 7.72 -9.28 4.33
CA ASP A 73 6.47 -9.74 3.72
C ASP A 73 5.65 -8.53 3.24
N PRO A 74 5.98 -7.97 2.06
CA PRO A 74 5.30 -6.79 1.54
C PRO A 74 3.83 -7.06 1.23
N VAL A 75 3.47 -8.27 0.83
CA VAL A 75 2.08 -8.66 0.54
C VAL A 75 1.24 -8.56 1.80
N ARG A 76 1.71 -9.13 2.89
CA ARG A 76 1.05 -9.06 4.19
C ARG A 76 1.02 -7.65 4.75
N ALA A 77 2.10 -6.89 4.59
CA ALA A 77 2.16 -5.50 5.06
C ALA A 77 1.10 -4.63 4.38
N ASP A 78 0.92 -4.79 3.07
CA ASP A 78 -0.11 -4.05 2.32
C ASP A 78 -1.53 -4.53 2.63
N ALA A 79 -1.73 -5.83 2.83
CA ALA A 79 -3.03 -6.35 3.25
C ALA A 79 -3.44 -5.80 4.62
N VAL A 80 -2.52 -5.78 5.58
CA VAL A 80 -2.74 -5.22 6.92
C VAL A 80 -2.99 -3.70 6.85
N TRP A 81 -2.26 -3.00 5.97
CA TRP A 81 -2.44 -1.57 5.77
C TRP A 81 -3.79 -1.26 5.15
N GLU A 82 -4.17 -1.97 4.10
CA GLU A 82 -5.46 -1.80 3.43
C GLU A 82 -6.64 -2.09 4.36
N ASP A 83 -6.58 -3.18 5.14
CA ASP A 83 -7.58 -3.50 6.17
C ASP A 83 -7.69 -2.36 7.21
N SER A 84 -6.56 -1.78 7.62
CA SER A 84 -6.54 -0.65 8.55
C SER A 84 -7.24 0.60 7.98
N LEU A 85 -7.00 0.92 6.70
CA LEU A 85 -7.67 2.03 6.03
C LEU A 85 -9.17 1.79 5.88
N GLN A 86 -9.58 0.59 5.45
CA GLN A 86 -10.99 0.20 5.32
C GLN A 86 -11.74 0.27 6.65
N ARG A 87 -11.10 -0.13 7.75
CA ARG A 87 -11.68 -0.02 9.09
C ARG A 87 -11.92 1.42 9.52
N LEU A 88 -11.02 2.34 9.17
CA LEU A 88 -11.24 3.77 9.41
C LEU A 88 -12.38 4.31 8.53
N GLU A 89 -12.42 3.92 7.26
CA GLU A 89 -13.48 4.29 6.32
C GLU A 89 -14.86 3.75 6.75
N ALA A 90 -14.91 2.54 7.29
CA ALA A 90 -16.13 1.95 7.84
C ALA A 90 -16.69 2.72 9.05
N LEU A 91 -15.88 3.52 9.75
CA LEU A 91 -16.34 4.46 10.77
C LEU A 91 -16.95 5.73 10.17
N GLY A 92 -16.89 5.92 8.86
CA GLY A 92 -17.28 7.14 8.15
C GLY A 92 -16.14 8.15 7.98
N ALA A 93 -14.87 7.77 8.25
CA ALA A 93 -13.74 8.65 8.06
C ALA A 93 -13.36 8.80 6.58
N ALA A 94 -13.23 10.02 6.10
CA ALA A 94 -12.63 10.32 4.81
C ALA A 94 -11.10 10.30 4.96
N VAL A 95 -10.46 9.17 4.60
CA VAL A 95 -9.06 8.88 4.95
C VAL A 95 -8.10 9.27 3.83
N GLU A 96 -7.07 10.05 4.18
CA GLU A 96 -5.92 10.36 3.33
C GLU A 96 -4.71 9.53 3.78
N PRO A 97 -4.27 8.47 3.06
CA PRO A 97 -3.03 7.78 3.35
C PRO A 97 -1.83 8.63 2.93
N ALA A 98 -0.89 8.86 3.84
CA ALA A 98 0.38 9.53 3.52
C ALA A 98 1.42 8.56 2.99
N HIS A 99 1.65 7.48 3.74
CA HIS A 99 2.50 6.35 3.38
C HIS A 99 2.04 5.11 4.17
N PRO A 100 2.51 3.90 3.84
CA PRO A 100 2.18 2.70 4.61
C PRO A 100 2.47 2.90 6.11
N GLY A 101 1.44 2.69 6.92
CA GLY A 101 1.50 2.91 8.37
C GLY A 101 1.12 4.31 8.85
N GLU A 102 0.84 5.28 7.96
CA GLU A 102 0.42 6.62 8.37
C GLU A 102 -0.72 7.15 7.51
N ALA A 103 -1.83 7.53 8.16
CA ALA A 103 -2.98 8.12 7.50
C ALA A 103 -3.56 9.27 8.32
N PHE A 104 -4.25 10.17 7.63
CA PHE A 104 -4.92 11.33 8.20
C PHE A 104 -6.41 11.33 7.88
N PHE A 105 -7.22 11.86 8.79
CA PHE A 105 -8.64 12.11 8.55
C PHE A 105 -9.12 13.30 9.39
N ALA A 106 -10.21 13.95 8.97
CA ALA A 106 -10.86 15.01 9.74
C ALA A 106 -11.74 14.41 10.84
N ALA A 107 -11.67 14.95 12.04
CA ALA A 107 -12.49 14.51 13.16
C ALA A 107 -13.93 15.06 13.10
N GLU A 108 -14.14 16.25 12.55
CA GLU A 108 -15.40 16.96 12.58
C GLU A 108 -16.59 16.15 12.02
N PRO A 109 -16.49 15.51 10.83
CA PRO A 109 -17.59 14.70 10.30
C PRO A 109 -18.00 13.54 11.23
N LEU A 110 -17.01 12.96 11.90
CA LEU A 110 -17.24 11.82 12.80
C LEU A 110 -17.84 12.24 14.14
N ARG A 111 -17.62 13.49 14.58
CA ARG A 111 -18.19 14.02 15.82
C ARG A 111 -19.72 14.06 15.77
N ALA A 112 -20.30 14.30 14.61
CA ALA A 112 -21.75 14.26 14.43
C ALA A 112 -22.37 12.88 14.76
N VAL A 113 -21.59 11.80 14.52
CA VAL A 113 -22.04 10.42 14.73
C VAL A 113 -21.51 9.83 16.06
N CYS A 114 -20.29 10.19 16.42
CA CYS A 114 -19.58 9.59 17.54
C CYS A 114 -19.61 10.43 18.82
N GLY A 115 -19.97 11.72 18.75
CA GLY A 115 -19.92 12.67 19.85
C GLY A 115 -18.56 13.37 19.94
N GLU A 116 -18.02 13.54 21.15
CA GLU A 116 -16.79 14.29 21.38
C GLU A 116 -15.56 13.65 20.73
N LEU A 117 -14.49 14.45 20.59
CA LEU A 117 -13.24 14.04 19.94
C LEU A 117 -12.64 12.78 20.56
N GLU A 118 -12.72 12.65 21.89
CA GLU A 118 -12.22 11.49 22.63
C GLU A 118 -12.96 10.20 22.22
N ALA A 119 -14.25 10.28 21.96
CA ALA A 119 -15.06 9.16 21.50
C ALA A 119 -14.67 8.76 20.06
N VAL A 120 -14.42 9.72 19.19
CA VAL A 120 -13.90 9.48 17.83
C VAL A 120 -12.56 8.74 17.90
N LEU A 121 -11.62 9.26 18.69
CA LEU A 121 -10.30 8.64 18.88
C LEU A 121 -10.40 7.25 19.50
N GLY A 122 -11.28 7.06 20.48
CA GLY A 122 -11.56 5.78 21.12
C GLY A 122 -12.07 4.73 20.14
N ARG A 123 -13.02 5.09 19.27
CA ARG A 123 -13.56 4.21 18.22
C ARG A 123 -12.51 3.88 17.16
N ALA A 124 -11.77 4.88 16.69
CA ALA A 124 -10.68 4.67 15.72
C ALA A 124 -9.61 3.74 16.28
N ARG A 125 -9.22 3.91 17.55
CA ARG A 125 -8.26 3.02 18.22
C ARG A 125 -8.75 1.58 18.33
N LYS A 126 -10.03 1.37 18.64
CA LYS A 126 -10.63 0.03 18.73
C LYS A 126 -10.74 -0.65 17.37
N ALA A 127 -10.99 0.11 16.32
CA ALA A 127 -11.13 -0.42 14.96
C ALA A 127 -9.78 -0.87 14.38
N LEU A 128 -8.70 -0.15 14.67
CA LEU A 128 -7.39 -0.40 14.06
C LEU A 128 -6.73 -1.67 14.60
N ARG A 129 -6.28 -2.52 13.70
CA ARG A 129 -5.46 -3.73 13.96
C ARG A 129 -4.42 -3.87 12.85
N PRO A 130 -3.12 -3.85 13.17
CA PRO A 130 -2.47 -3.81 14.49
C PRO A 130 -2.71 -2.50 15.26
N PRO A 131 -2.38 -2.47 16.57
CA PRO A 131 -2.58 -1.27 17.39
C PRO A 131 -1.87 -0.06 16.81
N ALA A 132 -2.63 1.01 16.56
CA ALA A 132 -2.12 2.28 16.08
C ALA A 132 -1.99 3.30 17.22
N ARG A 133 -1.09 4.25 17.05
CA ARG A 133 -1.00 5.47 17.84
C ARG A 133 -1.85 6.54 17.18
N LEU A 134 -2.65 7.23 17.94
CA LEU A 134 -3.49 8.32 17.45
C LEU A 134 -3.04 9.64 18.05
N GLY A 135 -2.96 10.66 17.23
CA GLY A 135 -2.72 12.04 17.64
C GLY A 135 -3.67 12.96 16.91
N ALA A 136 -4.13 14.02 17.58
CA ALA A 136 -4.99 15.02 16.97
C ALA A 136 -4.39 16.42 17.12
N GLY A 137 -4.55 17.24 16.08
CA GLY A 137 -4.01 18.60 16.04
C GLY A 137 -4.71 19.48 14.99
N PRO A 138 -4.41 20.78 14.97
CA PRO A 138 -4.99 21.72 14.01
C PRO A 138 -4.51 21.45 12.58
N ASN A 139 -3.35 20.84 12.40
CA ASN A 139 -2.76 20.50 11.11
C ASN A 139 -2.09 19.12 11.16
N ARG A 140 -1.70 18.59 9.97
CA ARG A 140 -1.07 17.25 9.85
C ARG A 140 0.22 17.13 10.66
N LEU A 141 1.05 18.18 10.69
CA LEU A 141 2.33 18.16 11.42
C LEU A 141 2.11 18.00 12.92
N CYS A 142 1.19 18.78 13.50
CA CYS A 142 0.83 18.65 14.92
C CYS A 142 0.20 17.30 15.22
N ALA A 143 -0.73 16.81 14.39
CA ALA A 143 -1.37 15.51 14.57
C ALA A 143 -0.35 14.36 14.49
N GLN A 144 0.57 14.40 13.53
CA GLN A 144 1.64 13.43 13.37
C GLN A 144 2.62 13.44 14.56
N ALA A 145 3.07 14.62 14.98
CA ALA A 145 3.95 14.76 16.14
C ALA A 145 3.27 14.19 17.39
N ALA A 146 1.99 14.54 17.63
CA ALA A 146 1.21 14.01 18.73
C ALA A 146 1.11 12.46 18.69
N ALA A 147 0.87 11.86 17.50
CA ALA A 147 0.81 10.42 17.34
C ALA A 147 2.16 9.73 17.60
N ARG A 148 3.28 10.38 17.28
CA ARG A 148 4.63 9.81 17.42
C ARG A 148 5.21 9.98 18.83
N MET A 149 4.81 11.02 19.56
CA MET A 149 5.35 11.33 20.90
C MET A 149 5.01 10.28 21.96
N ARG A 150 3.90 9.55 21.87
CA ARG A 150 3.45 8.63 22.93
C ARG A 150 3.25 7.20 22.44
N ALA A 151 4.01 6.27 23.06
CA ALA A 151 4.02 4.87 22.67
C ALA A 151 2.81 4.03 23.13
N ARG A 152 2.21 4.32 24.31
CA ARG A 152 1.22 3.43 24.97
C ARG A 152 0.17 4.16 25.83
N ARG A 153 -0.06 5.45 25.62
CA ARG A 153 -1.02 6.23 26.43
C ARG A 153 -2.23 6.64 25.59
N PRO A 154 -3.30 7.14 26.20
CA PRO A 154 -4.43 7.65 25.46
C PRO A 154 -3.99 8.61 24.37
N PRO A 155 -4.77 8.74 23.27
CA PRO A 155 -4.46 9.64 22.16
C PRO A 155 -4.11 11.04 22.68
N LEU A 156 -3.07 11.65 22.09
CA LEU A 156 -2.68 13.01 22.44
C LEU A 156 -3.41 14.01 21.55
N VAL A 157 -4.14 14.92 22.17
CA VAL A 157 -4.80 16.04 21.48
C VAL A 157 -4.00 17.32 21.78
N VAL A 158 -3.60 18.02 20.73
CA VAL A 158 -2.91 19.31 20.86
C VAL A 158 -3.72 20.41 20.17
N SER A 159 -3.94 21.52 20.86
CA SER A 159 -4.71 22.66 20.35
C SER A 159 -4.15 23.99 20.88
N GLY A 160 -4.60 25.10 20.30
CA GLY A 160 -4.23 26.43 20.74
C GLY A 160 -2.72 26.65 20.83
N ASP A 161 -2.27 27.21 21.96
CA ASP A 161 -0.86 27.52 22.23
C ASP A 161 0.03 26.29 22.33
N ALA A 162 -0.51 25.18 22.82
CA ALA A 162 0.25 23.94 22.89
C ALA A 162 0.59 23.42 21.47
N ALA A 163 -0.32 23.55 20.53
CA ALA A 163 -0.07 23.19 19.14
C ALA A 163 0.97 24.12 18.49
N ARG A 164 0.89 25.43 18.75
CA ARG A 164 1.88 26.43 18.27
C ARG A 164 3.27 26.12 18.78
N ARG A 165 3.42 25.87 20.09
CA ARG A 165 4.71 25.50 20.69
C ARG A 165 5.24 24.18 20.14
N LEU A 166 4.37 23.19 19.98
CA LEU A 166 4.75 21.91 19.40
C LEU A 166 5.25 22.07 17.98
N LEU A 167 4.51 22.81 17.14
CA LEU A 167 4.89 23.07 15.76
C LEU A 167 6.24 23.78 15.68
N ALA A 168 6.43 24.84 16.43
CA ALA A 168 7.66 25.62 16.45
C ALA A 168 8.90 24.79 16.86
N ALA A 169 8.71 23.83 17.75
CA ALA A 169 9.79 22.95 18.24
C ALA A 169 10.12 21.80 17.26
N LEU A 170 9.31 21.54 16.22
CA LEU A 170 9.60 20.48 15.27
C LEU A 170 10.84 20.83 14.43
N PRO A 171 11.70 19.85 14.10
CA PRO A 171 12.82 20.07 13.21
C PRO A 171 12.34 20.36 11.78
N VAL A 172 13.12 21.12 11.02
CA VAL A 172 12.83 21.42 9.59
C VAL A 172 12.72 20.13 8.78
N ALA A 173 13.47 19.09 9.14
CA ALA A 173 13.37 17.74 8.57
C ALA A 173 11.96 17.12 8.67
N ALA A 174 11.08 17.60 9.56
CA ALA A 174 9.68 17.15 9.60
C ALA A 174 8.89 17.51 8.35
N LEU A 175 9.41 18.39 7.49
CA LEU A 175 8.83 18.76 6.20
C LEU A 175 9.12 17.75 5.08
N HIS A 176 10.04 16.80 5.26
CA HIS A 176 10.32 15.77 4.26
C HIS A 176 9.03 15.03 3.84
N GLY A 177 8.85 14.85 2.53
CA GLY A 177 7.66 14.22 1.94
C GLY A 177 6.42 15.12 1.91
N ARG A 178 6.50 16.39 2.33
CA ARG A 178 5.36 17.30 2.43
C ARG A 178 5.40 18.48 1.47
N LEU A 179 6.56 18.89 1.00
CA LEU A 179 6.69 20.02 0.09
C LEU A 179 6.18 19.68 -1.32
N GLY A 180 6.24 18.43 -1.73
CA GLY A 180 5.75 17.94 -3.03
C GLY A 180 4.23 17.73 -3.14
N ALA A 181 3.45 17.80 -2.07
CA ALA A 181 2.06 17.36 -2.03
C ALA A 181 1.03 18.25 -2.79
N GLY A 182 1.41 19.43 -3.30
CA GLY A 182 0.48 20.45 -3.86
C GLY A 182 0.10 20.29 -5.34
N LYS A 183 0.75 19.49 -6.14
CA LYS A 183 0.42 19.31 -7.57
C LYS A 183 0.35 17.83 -7.91
N LYS A 184 -0.53 17.47 -8.87
CA LYS A 184 -0.91 16.11 -9.30
C LYS A 184 0.16 15.04 -9.01
N ARG A 185 -0.14 14.18 -8.04
CA ARG A 185 0.54 12.89 -7.91
C ARG A 185 0.18 12.04 -9.13
N ASN A 186 1.11 11.25 -9.65
CA ASN A 186 0.79 10.26 -10.66
C ASN A 186 -0.33 9.33 -10.14
N PRO A 187 -1.10 8.68 -11.01
CA PRO A 187 -2.16 7.74 -10.61
C PRO A 187 -1.72 6.71 -9.57
N SER A 188 -0.41 6.40 -9.51
CA SER A 188 0.22 5.53 -8.51
C SER A 188 0.52 6.21 -7.17
N GLY A 189 0.17 7.49 -6.98
CA GLY A 189 0.34 8.19 -5.70
C GLY A 189 1.76 8.66 -5.38
N HIS A 190 2.73 8.50 -6.28
CA HIS A 190 4.12 8.91 -6.08
C HIS A 190 4.40 10.30 -6.65
N ALA A 191 5.21 11.10 -5.92
CA ALA A 191 5.75 12.33 -6.46
C ALA A 191 6.78 12.02 -7.56
N SER A 192 6.90 12.90 -8.57
CA SER A 192 7.94 12.73 -9.59
C SER A 192 9.34 12.83 -8.96
N PRO A 193 10.31 12.02 -9.40
CA PRO A 193 11.66 11.98 -8.81
C PRO A 193 12.34 13.34 -8.71
N GLY A 194 12.18 14.21 -9.70
CA GLY A 194 12.76 15.54 -9.71
C GLY A 194 12.25 16.43 -8.58
N ARG A 195 10.97 16.36 -8.23
CA ARG A 195 10.40 17.16 -7.14
C ARG A 195 10.83 16.70 -5.76
N VAL A 196 10.99 15.40 -5.58
CA VAL A 196 11.52 14.86 -4.31
C VAL A 196 12.95 15.37 -4.11
N ALA A 197 13.74 15.43 -5.18
CA ALA A 197 15.09 15.98 -5.12
C ALA A 197 15.10 17.48 -4.79
N GLU A 198 14.20 18.28 -5.39
CA GLU A 198 14.08 19.72 -5.09
C GLU A 198 13.66 19.96 -3.62
N GLU A 199 12.72 19.14 -3.11
CA GLU A 199 12.28 19.21 -1.74
C GLU A 199 13.43 18.91 -0.77
N VAL A 200 14.14 17.80 -0.98
CA VAL A 200 15.29 17.41 -0.16
C VAL A 200 16.36 18.51 -0.22
N ALA A 201 16.68 19.00 -1.40
CA ALA A 201 17.68 20.08 -1.57
C ALA A 201 17.28 21.38 -0.82
N CYS A 202 16.00 21.73 -0.81
CA CYS A 202 15.50 22.89 -0.06
C CYS A 202 15.67 22.71 1.44
N ILE A 203 15.29 21.55 1.99
CA ILE A 203 15.43 21.26 3.42
C ILE A 203 16.90 21.21 3.83
N ASP A 204 17.74 20.51 3.09
CA ASP A 204 19.20 20.45 3.34
C ASP A 204 19.86 21.84 3.31
N ALA A 205 19.39 22.70 2.41
CA ALA A 205 19.90 24.06 2.31
C ALA A 205 19.48 24.93 3.50
N LEU A 206 18.23 24.79 3.98
CA LEU A 206 17.76 25.45 5.21
C LEU A 206 18.58 25.02 6.42
N GLU A 207 18.84 23.72 6.57
CA GLU A 207 19.65 23.18 7.67
C GLU A 207 21.11 23.67 7.62
N ARG A 208 21.71 23.75 6.43
CA ARG A 208 23.06 24.30 6.23
C ARG A 208 23.16 25.79 6.59
N LEU A 209 22.05 26.53 6.44
CA LEU A 209 21.94 27.93 6.82
C LEU A 209 21.69 28.12 8.33
N GLY A 210 21.60 27.01 9.08
CA GLY A 210 21.38 27.05 10.51
C GLY A 210 19.91 27.08 10.94
N VAL A 211 18.95 27.02 10.01
CA VAL A 211 17.52 26.93 10.32
C VAL A 211 17.20 25.49 10.67
N ARG A 212 17.06 25.23 11.96
CA ARG A 212 16.90 23.85 12.48
C ARG A 212 15.45 23.50 12.85
N THR A 213 14.65 24.49 13.20
CA THR A 213 13.29 24.32 13.68
C THR A 213 12.28 25.03 12.80
N LEU A 214 11.03 24.56 12.83
CA LEU A 214 9.93 25.23 12.13
C LEU A 214 9.64 26.61 12.71
N GLY A 215 9.91 26.84 14.00
CA GLY A 215 9.79 28.15 14.63
C GLY A 215 10.78 29.16 14.06
N GLU A 216 12.04 28.77 13.89
CA GLU A 216 13.08 29.59 13.24
C GLU A 216 12.70 29.88 11.76
N LEU A 217 12.24 28.88 11.02
CA LEU A 217 11.77 29.08 9.63
C LEU A 217 10.57 30.02 9.58
N ALA A 218 9.58 29.88 10.47
CA ALA A 218 8.36 30.71 10.51
C ALA A 218 8.66 32.19 10.77
N ALA A 219 9.76 32.49 11.46
CA ALA A 219 10.21 33.86 11.74
C ALA A 219 10.87 34.56 10.54
N LEU A 220 11.26 33.83 9.51
CA LEU A 220 11.96 34.41 8.35
C LEU A 220 11.00 35.22 7.44
N PRO A 221 11.47 36.30 6.82
CA PRO A 221 10.71 37.06 5.84
C PRO A 221 10.37 36.20 4.61
N ALA A 222 9.12 36.31 4.13
CA ALA A 222 8.66 35.52 2.99
C ALA A 222 9.44 35.88 1.70
N GLU A 223 9.80 37.14 1.52
CA GLU A 223 10.58 37.62 0.37
C GLU A 223 11.95 36.93 0.29
N ALA A 224 12.70 36.92 1.40
CA ALA A 224 14.01 36.27 1.47
C ALA A 224 13.95 34.77 1.19
N ILE A 225 12.85 34.12 1.58
CA ILE A 225 12.62 32.71 1.29
C ILE A 225 12.23 32.50 -0.18
N ALA A 226 11.41 33.40 -0.75
CA ALA A 226 11.00 33.34 -2.14
C ALA A 226 12.21 33.48 -3.08
N ASP A 227 13.06 34.51 -2.83
CA ASP A 227 14.23 34.80 -3.66
C ASP A 227 15.24 33.64 -3.69
N ARG A 228 15.41 32.95 -2.55
CA ARG A 228 16.45 31.93 -2.43
C ARG A 228 15.98 30.51 -2.74
N PHE A 229 14.73 30.18 -2.41
CA PHE A 229 14.18 28.82 -2.45
C PHE A 229 12.94 28.67 -3.34
N GLY A 230 12.43 29.79 -3.87
CA GLY A 230 11.23 29.79 -4.72
C GLY A 230 10.00 29.19 -4.05
N GLU A 231 9.16 28.51 -4.84
CA GLU A 231 7.90 27.92 -4.36
C GLU A 231 8.10 26.80 -3.31
N PRO A 232 9.10 25.91 -3.38
CA PRO A 232 9.37 24.95 -2.31
C PRO A 232 9.62 25.61 -0.96
N GLY A 233 10.40 26.70 -0.92
CA GLY A 233 10.67 27.45 0.29
C GLY A 233 9.45 28.17 0.84
N LEU A 234 8.66 28.82 -0.01
CA LEU A 234 7.41 29.47 0.39
C LEU A 234 6.40 28.46 0.95
N ARG A 235 6.38 27.27 0.39
CA ARG A 235 5.53 26.18 0.91
C ARG A 235 6.03 25.71 2.27
N ALA A 236 7.33 25.53 2.44
CA ALA A 236 7.92 25.20 3.73
C ALA A 236 7.56 26.25 4.79
N LEU A 237 7.64 27.54 4.45
CA LEU A 237 7.28 28.66 5.31
C LEU A 237 5.79 28.64 5.70
N ARG A 238 4.89 28.40 4.72
CA ARG A 238 3.45 28.26 5.00
C ARG A 238 3.16 27.14 5.99
N LEU A 239 3.76 25.95 5.77
CA LEU A 239 3.61 24.81 6.67
C LEU A 239 4.19 25.09 8.06
N ALA A 240 5.35 25.75 8.14
CA ALA A 240 5.98 26.16 9.41
C ALA A 240 5.10 27.16 10.19
N ARG A 241 4.35 28.01 9.50
CA ARG A 241 3.35 28.92 10.09
C ARG A 241 2.01 28.25 10.41
N GLY A 242 1.92 26.93 10.21
CA GLY A 242 0.72 26.15 10.55
C GLY A 242 -0.37 26.17 9.48
N ALA A 243 -0.11 26.73 8.30
CA ALA A 243 -1.05 26.64 7.18
C ALA A 243 -1.21 25.16 6.77
N GLU A 244 -2.44 24.77 6.48
CA GLU A 244 -2.77 23.41 6.10
C GLU A 244 -3.56 23.39 4.79
N GLU A 245 -3.21 22.47 3.91
CA GLU A 245 -4.02 22.19 2.74
C GLU A 245 -5.17 21.24 3.13
N PRO A 246 -6.33 21.35 2.46
CA PRO A 246 -7.42 20.41 2.68
C PRO A 246 -6.95 18.95 2.53
N LEU A 247 -7.53 18.07 3.36
CA LEU A 247 -7.31 16.64 3.22
C LEU A 247 -7.79 16.18 1.84
N ARG A 248 -7.05 15.26 1.25
CA ARG A 248 -7.38 14.61 -0.02
C ARG A 248 -7.67 13.13 0.23
N PRO A 249 -8.88 12.81 0.69
CA PRO A 249 -9.23 11.44 0.99
C PRO A 249 -9.06 10.56 -0.27
N ARG A 250 -8.61 9.35 -0.04
CA ARG A 250 -8.59 8.37 -1.12
C ARG A 250 -10.02 7.97 -1.50
N ARG A 251 -10.22 7.61 -2.73
CA ARG A 251 -11.36 6.79 -3.10
C ARG A 251 -11.06 5.36 -2.62
N PRO A 252 -11.99 4.69 -1.91
CA PRO A 252 -11.81 3.29 -1.56
C PRO A 252 -11.38 2.51 -2.82
N ARG A 253 -10.30 1.76 -2.72
CA ARG A 253 -9.86 0.93 -3.85
C ARG A 253 -10.86 -0.19 -4.01
N GLU A 254 -11.39 -0.34 -5.20
CA GLU A 254 -12.03 -1.59 -5.59
C GLU A 254 -10.95 -2.68 -5.53
N ASN A 255 -11.07 -3.58 -4.57
CA ASN A 255 -10.09 -4.65 -4.39
C ASN A 255 -10.34 -5.76 -5.41
N LEU A 256 -9.82 -5.58 -6.62
CA LEU A 256 -9.78 -6.63 -7.63
C LEU A 256 -8.52 -7.47 -7.41
N ILE A 257 -8.66 -8.48 -6.56
CA ILE A 257 -7.56 -9.37 -6.15
C ILE A 257 -8.03 -10.80 -6.24
N GLU A 258 -7.20 -11.65 -6.79
CA GLU A 258 -7.37 -13.10 -6.79
C GLU A 258 -6.16 -13.78 -6.17
N HIS A 259 -6.42 -14.82 -5.38
CA HIS A 259 -5.38 -15.64 -4.77
C HIS A 259 -5.59 -17.11 -5.10
N LEU A 260 -4.50 -17.83 -5.30
CA LEU A 260 -4.48 -19.26 -5.48
C LEU A 260 -3.51 -19.89 -4.46
N GLY A 261 -4.07 -20.71 -3.56
CA GLY A 261 -3.26 -21.59 -2.71
C GLY A 261 -2.71 -22.73 -3.54
N LEU A 262 -1.42 -22.98 -3.42
CA LEU A 262 -0.75 -24.05 -4.12
C LEU A 262 -0.61 -25.24 -3.15
N PRO A 263 -1.04 -26.45 -3.52
CA PRO A 263 -1.04 -27.61 -2.60
C PRO A 263 0.38 -28.03 -2.20
N GLU A 264 1.36 -27.78 -3.07
CA GLU A 264 2.79 -27.91 -2.79
C GLU A 264 3.52 -26.65 -3.22
N ALA A 265 4.73 -26.44 -2.69
CA ALA A 265 5.58 -25.34 -3.13
C ALA A 265 5.96 -25.54 -4.60
N MET A 266 5.40 -24.69 -5.48
CA MET A 266 5.55 -24.83 -6.93
C MET A 266 6.61 -23.88 -7.49
N SER A 267 7.24 -24.30 -8.61
CA SER A 267 8.19 -23.50 -9.39
C SER A 267 8.04 -23.77 -10.89
N GLY A 268 8.64 -22.93 -11.73
CA GLY A 268 8.70 -23.13 -13.18
C GLY A 268 7.31 -23.18 -13.87
N GLN A 269 7.11 -24.13 -14.76
CA GLN A 269 5.89 -24.28 -15.55
C GLN A 269 4.59 -24.41 -14.74
N GLN A 270 4.67 -25.01 -13.56
CA GLN A 270 3.50 -25.11 -12.68
C GLN A 270 3.00 -23.74 -12.22
N LEU A 271 3.92 -22.82 -11.92
CA LEU A 271 3.58 -21.43 -11.60
C LEU A 271 2.99 -20.68 -12.80
N GLU A 272 3.45 -20.95 -14.02
CA GLU A 272 2.88 -20.34 -15.22
C GLU A 272 1.43 -20.79 -15.46
N ARG A 273 1.12 -22.06 -15.22
CA ARG A 273 -0.26 -22.57 -15.27
C ARG A 273 -1.14 -21.92 -14.19
N ALA A 274 -0.63 -21.84 -12.97
CA ALA A 274 -1.31 -21.17 -11.86
C ALA A 274 -1.56 -19.68 -12.16
N LEU A 275 -0.60 -19.00 -12.78
CA LEU A 275 -0.76 -17.62 -13.25
C LEU A 275 -1.86 -17.51 -14.30
N GLY A 276 -1.92 -18.43 -15.27
CA GLY A 276 -2.99 -18.46 -16.26
C GLY A 276 -4.37 -18.48 -15.62
N LEU A 277 -4.56 -19.36 -14.61
CA LEU A 277 -5.81 -19.45 -13.86
C LEU A 277 -6.15 -18.16 -13.09
N LEU A 278 -5.14 -17.53 -12.48
CA LEU A 278 -5.33 -16.27 -11.77
C LEU A 278 -5.73 -15.15 -12.71
N VAL A 279 -5.14 -15.08 -13.89
CA VAL A 279 -5.51 -14.09 -14.93
C VAL A 279 -6.96 -14.26 -15.33
N GLU A 280 -7.40 -15.49 -15.59
CA GLU A 280 -8.78 -15.77 -15.95
C GLU A 280 -9.77 -15.44 -14.83
N ARG A 281 -9.47 -15.83 -13.59
CA ARG A 281 -10.29 -15.46 -12.43
C ARG A 281 -10.39 -13.94 -12.26
N LEU A 282 -9.26 -13.24 -12.40
CA LEU A 282 -9.23 -11.79 -12.29
C LEU A 282 -10.09 -11.12 -13.38
N LEU A 283 -10.01 -11.63 -14.62
CA LEU A 283 -10.83 -11.13 -15.73
C LEU A 283 -12.31 -11.48 -15.57
N ALA A 284 -12.63 -12.60 -14.96
CA ALA A 284 -14.00 -13.03 -14.68
C ALA A 284 -14.60 -12.36 -13.43
N ASN A 285 -13.81 -11.66 -12.62
CA ASN A 285 -14.29 -11.06 -11.38
C ASN A 285 -15.29 -9.91 -11.66
N PRO A 286 -16.53 -9.96 -11.11
CA PRO A 286 -17.55 -8.96 -11.39
C PRO A 286 -17.19 -7.54 -10.94
N VAL A 287 -16.30 -7.39 -9.95
CA VAL A 287 -15.79 -6.09 -9.50
C VAL A 287 -15.05 -5.35 -10.62
N ARG A 288 -14.53 -6.06 -11.61
CA ARG A 288 -13.92 -5.47 -12.79
C ARG A 288 -14.91 -4.67 -13.65
N ALA A 289 -16.20 -5.03 -13.62
CA ALA A 289 -17.28 -4.36 -14.36
C ALA A 289 -16.93 -4.11 -15.86
N GLY A 290 -16.38 -5.12 -16.54
CA GLY A 290 -16.01 -4.98 -17.97
C GLY A 290 -14.76 -4.11 -18.24
N ARG A 291 -14.16 -3.47 -17.26
CA ARG A 291 -13.02 -2.56 -17.45
C ARG A 291 -11.74 -3.31 -17.84
N THR A 292 -10.92 -2.67 -18.64
CA THR A 292 -9.57 -3.14 -18.98
C THR A 292 -8.62 -2.96 -17.79
N ILE A 293 -7.48 -3.65 -17.83
CA ILE A 293 -6.46 -3.58 -16.78
C ILE A 293 -5.22 -2.91 -17.36
N ARG A 294 -4.71 -1.87 -16.68
CA ARG A 294 -3.51 -1.15 -17.08
C ARG A 294 -2.29 -1.52 -16.23
N LYS A 295 -2.47 -1.72 -14.93
CA LYS A 295 -1.39 -2.05 -14.03
C LYS A 295 -1.77 -3.22 -13.14
N LEU A 296 -0.87 -4.18 -13.01
CA LEU A 296 -1.02 -5.40 -12.22
C LEU A 296 0.10 -5.52 -11.19
N SER A 297 -0.20 -6.15 -10.07
CA SER A 297 0.78 -6.65 -9.08
C SER A 297 0.69 -8.16 -9.01
N LEU A 298 1.79 -8.82 -9.30
CA LEU A 298 1.97 -10.25 -9.04
C LEU A 298 2.58 -10.41 -7.65
N GLU A 299 1.96 -11.23 -6.82
CA GLU A 299 2.31 -11.41 -5.41
C GLU A 299 2.52 -12.89 -5.14
N ALA A 300 3.52 -13.23 -4.32
CA ALA A 300 3.74 -14.60 -3.88
C ALA A 300 4.08 -14.67 -2.41
N ARG A 301 3.58 -15.70 -1.73
CA ARG A 301 4.05 -16.10 -0.41
C ARG A 301 4.98 -17.30 -0.58
N LEU A 302 6.22 -17.13 -0.14
CA LEU A 302 7.24 -18.15 -0.27
C LEU A 302 7.09 -19.23 0.81
N SER A 303 7.40 -20.48 0.46
CA SER A 303 7.34 -21.61 1.40
C SER A 303 8.38 -21.51 2.52
N ALA A 304 9.52 -20.89 2.25
CA ALA A 304 10.55 -20.58 3.26
C ALA A 304 10.19 -19.40 4.17
N GLY A 305 9.00 -18.80 3.98
CA GLY A 305 8.56 -17.59 4.67
C GLY A 305 8.92 -16.32 3.93
N GLY A 306 8.17 -15.25 4.24
CA GLY A 306 8.26 -13.98 3.54
C GLY A 306 7.32 -13.87 2.35
N GLY A 307 7.23 -12.66 1.78
CA GLY A 307 6.43 -12.34 0.61
C GLY A 307 7.30 -11.72 -0.48
N TRP A 308 6.91 -11.96 -1.71
CA TRP A 308 7.50 -11.36 -2.89
C TRP A 308 6.43 -10.65 -3.71
N ARG A 309 6.82 -9.57 -4.39
CA ARG A 309 5.94 -8.79 -5.25
C ARG A 309 6.70 -8.21 -6.43
N SER A 310 6.06 -8.24 -7.59
CA SER A 310 6.50 -7.54 -8.80
C SER A 310 5.32 -6.80 -9.44
N GLU A 311 5.55 -5.60 -9.97
CA GLU A 311 4.52 -4.80 -10.62
C GLU A 311 4.77 -4.71 -12.13
N VAL A 312 3.69 -4.79 -12.90
CA VAL A 312 3.72 -4.68 -14.35
C VAL A 312 2.74 -3.61 -14.79
N THR A 313 3.23 -2.66 -15.60
CA THR A 313 2.40 -1.65 -16.24
C THR A 313 2.34 -1.93 -17.75
N LEU A 314 1.14 -2.13 -18.28
CA LEU A 314 0.93 -2.36 -19.69
C LEU A 314 0.99 -1.04 -20.46
N ARG A 315 1.56 -1.06 -21.67
CA ARG A 315 1.56 0.11 -22.58
C ARG A 315 0.14 0.56 -22.94
N ARG A 316 -0.75 -0.41 -23.17
CA ARG A 316 -2.19 -0.20 -23.38
C ARG A 316 -2.95 -1.08 -22.40
N ALA A 317 -3.99 -0.54 -21.79
CA ALA A 317 -4.88 -1.32 -20.94
C ALA A 317 -5.51 -2.46 -21.76
N SER A 318 -5.64 -3.64 -21.17
CA SER A 318 -6.12 -4.83 -21.86
C SER A 318 -7.02 -5.68 -20.97
N ALA A 319 -7.97 -6.37 -21.58
CA ALA A 319 -8.75 -7.44 -20.97
C ALA A 319 -8.44 -8.81 -21.63
N ASN A 320 -7.42 -8.87 -22.48
CA ASN A 320 -7.01 -10.10 -23.14
C ASN A 320 -6.09 -10.92 -22.22
N ALA A 321 -6.51 -12.14 -21.88
CA ALA A 321 -5.81 -13.01 -20.94
C ALA A 321 -4.38 -13.33 -21.39
N GLU A 322 -4.17 -13.59 -22.68
CA GLU A 322 -2.87 -13.95 -23.23
C GLU A 322 -1.87 -12.78 -23.11
N ARG A 323 -2.31 -11.55 -23.43
CA ARG A 323 -1.48 -10.34 -23.27
C ARG A 323 -1.09 -10.10 -21.81
N LEU A 324 -2.02 -10.31 -20.87
CA LEU A 324 -1.73 -10.18 -19.44
C LEU A 324 -0.72 -11.25 -19.01
N ARG A 325 -0.91 -12.50 -19.47
CA ARG A 325 0.00 -13.61 -19.16
C ARG A 325 1.40 -13.37 -19.71
N LEU A 326 1.54 -12.96 -20.97
CA LEU A 326 2.83 -12.64 -21.59
C LEU A 326 3.59 -11.53 -20.85
N ALA A 327 2.86 -10.55 -20.31
CA ALA A 327 3.49 -9.48 -19.51
C ALA A 327 3.92 -9.93 -18.11
N LEU A 328 3.27 -10.95 -17.53
CA LEU A 328 3.49 -11.41 -16.16
C LEU A 328 4.46 -12.59 -16.06
N VAL A 329 4.53 -13.48 -17.08
CA VAL A 329 5.41 -14.66 -17.07
C VAL A 329 6.87 -14.33 -16.80
N PRO A 330 7.48 -13.29 -17.40
CA PRO A 330 8.86 -12.94 -17.09
C PRO A 330 9.11 -12.60 -15.62
N ARG A 331 8.07 -12.12 -14.92
CA ARG A 331 8.13 -11.78 -13.49
C ARG A 331 8.18 -13.02 -12.59
N LEU A 332 7.65 -14.16 -13.04
CA LEU A 332 7.77 -15.41 -12.29
C LEU A 332 9.22 -15.87 -12.18
N ALA A 333 10.06 -15.59 -13.17
CA ALA A 333 11.48 -15.91 -13.14
C ALA A 333 12.26 -15.10 -12.06
N GLU A 334 11.70 -13.98 -11.60
CA GLU A 334 12.27 -13.14 -10.54
C GLU A 334 11.93 -13.66 -9.12
N LEU A 335 11.11 -14.71 -8.98
CA LEU A 335 10.79 -15.30 -7.69
C LEU A 335 12.04 -15.87 -7.01
N PRO A 336 12.33 -15.50 -5.77
CA PRO A 336 13.53 -15.95 -5.05
C PRO A 336 13.45 -17.39 -4.54
N GLY A 337 12.33 -18.08 -4.75
CA GLY A 337 12.13 -19.46 -4.30
C GLY A 337 10.70 -19.97 -4.52
N PRO A 338 10.42 -21.23 -4.13
CA PRO A 338 9.11 -21.84 -4.31
C PRO A 338 8.00 -21.10 -3.58
N ALA A 339 6.84 -20.94 -4.24
CA ALA A 339 5.67 -20.26 -3.70
C ALA A 339 4.61 -21.26 -3.20
N GLY A 340 4.03 -21.00 -2.03
CA GLY A 340 2.87 -21.70 -1.49
C GLY A 340 1.53 -20.99 -1.75
N VAL A 341 1.58 -19.70 -2.07
CA VAL A 341 0.41 -18.91 -2.49
C VAL A 341 0.84 -17.96 -3.60
N LEU A 342 0.09 -17.90 -4.66
CA LEU A 342 0.24 -16.90 -5.72
C LEU A 342 -0.98 -15.98 -5.72
N GLY A 343 -0.77 -14.68 -5.89
CA GLY A 343 -1.81 -13.66 -5.94
C GLY A 343 -1.64 -12.74 -7.14
N LEU A 344 -2.76 -12.27 -7.68
CA LEU A 344 -2.78 -11.29 -8.74
C LEU A 344 -3.75 -10.16 -8.38
N ARG A 345 -3.27 -8.93 -8.41
CA ARG A 345 -4.05 -7.73 -8.07
C ARG A 345 -4.05 -6.74 -9.23
N ALA A 346 -5.21 -6.22 -9.58
CA ALA A 346 -5.28 -5.06 -10.46
C ALA A 346 -5.06 -3.77 -9.64
N LEU A 347 -4.01 -3.02 -9.99
CA LEU A 347 -3.67 -1.75 -9.33
C LEU A 347 -4.31 -0.56 -10.04
N GLU A 348 -4.49 -0.66 -11.36
CA GLU A 348 -5.07 0.40 -12.18
C GLU A 348 -5.96 -0.24 -13.25
N LEU A 349 -7.22 0.18 -13.26
CA LEU A 349 -8.19 -0.22 -14.29
C LEU A 349 -8.25 0.88 -15.36
N GLY A 350 -8.30 0.47 -16.61
CA GLY A 350 -8.56 1.33 -17.75
C GLY A 350 -10.07 1.46 -18.01
N PRO A 351 -10.43 2.09 -19.14
CA PRO A 351 -11.83 2.20 -19.55
C PRO A 351 -12.45 0.81 -19.76
N GLU A 352 -13.76 0.78 -19.78
CA GLU A 352 -14.49 -0.41 -20.20
C GLU A 352 -14.04 -0.82 -21.62
N VAL A 353 -14.07 -2.10 -21.91
CA VAL A 353 -13.90 -2.59 -23.27
C VAL A 353 -15.14 -2.09 -24.03
N GLY A 354 -15.00 -0.95 -24.72
CA GLY A 354 -16.06 -0.49 -25.59
C GLY A 354 -16.26 -1.56 -26.67
N ASP A 355 -17.43 -2.10 -26.77
CA ASP A 355 -17.85 -2.85 -27.94
C ASP A 355 -17.74 -1.91 -29.15
N GLN A 356 -16.61 -2.01 -29.86
CA GLN A 356 -16.54 -1.42 -31.18
C GLN A 356 -17.48 -2.30 -32.00
N ALA A 357 -18.71 -1.83 -32.18
CA ALA A 357 -19.73 -2.51 -32.94
C ALA A 357 -19.13 -2.85 -34.32
N LYS A 358 -18.94 -4.14 -34.60
CA LYS A 358 -18.55 -4.59 -35.92
C LYS A 358 -19.66 -4.20 -36.85
N LEU A 359 -19.33 -3.60 -38.00
CA LEU A 359 -20.28 -3.13 -39.01
C LEU A 359 -21.19 -4.24 -39.57
N ALA A 360 -20.82 -5.51 -39.40
CA ALA A 360 -21.65 -6.69 -39.67
C ALA A 360 -21.19 -7.83 -38.76
N PRO A 361 -21.95 -8.18 -37.72
CA PRO A 361 -21.64 -9.32 -36.85
C PRO A 361 -21.82 -10.63 -37.67
N SER A 362 -20.88 -11.58 -37.50
CA SER A 362 -21.05 -12.91 -38.05
C SER A 362 -22.02 -13.73 -37.15
N PRO A 363 -22.67 -14.79 -37.68
CA PRO A 363 -23.50 -15.67 -36.84
C PRO A 363 -22.76 -16.26 -35.65
N GLU A 364 -21.45 -16.42 -35.75
CA GLU A 364 -20.59 -16.88 -34.65
C GLU A 364 -20.37 -15.79 -33.59
N ASP A 365 -20.20 -14.53 -34.02
CA ASP A 365 -20.09 -13.38 -33.12
C ASP A 365 -21.39 -13.21 -32.32
N GLU A 366 -22.57 -13.30 -32.97
CA GLU A 366 -23.87 -13.25 -32.27
C GLU A 366 -24.09 -14.41 -31.28
N ARG A 367 -23.55 -15.60 -31.60
CA ARG A 367 -23.61 -16.75 -30.68
C ARG A 367 -22.71 -16.55 -29.47
N ARG A 368 -21.52 -15.97 -29.67
CA ARG A 368 -20.58 -15.60 -28.60
C ARG A 368 -21.19 -14.55 -27.70
N ASP A 369 -21.78 -13.51 -28.26
CA ASP A 369 -22.42 -12.43 -27.48
C ASP A 369 -23.59 -12.95 -26.65
N ARG A 370 -24.43 -13.82 -27.23
CA ARG A 370 -25.54 -14.49 -26.51
C ARG A 370 -25.02 -15.37 -25.38
N LEU A 371 -23.94 -16.11 -25.60
CA LEU A 371 -23.31 -16.92 -24.56
C LEU A 371 -22.71 -16.05 -23.44
N ALA A 372 -22.03 -14.98 -23.79
CA ALA A 372 -21.47 -14.04 -22.83
C ALA A 372 -22.57 -13.37 -21.99
N GLU A 373 -23.70 -13.00 -22.61
CA GLU A 373 -24.85 -12.46 -21.91
C GLU A 373 -25.50 -13.49 -20.97
N ALA A 374 -25.66 -14.71 -21.42
CA ALA A 374 -26.18 -15.80 -20.58
C ALA A 374 -25.29 -16.06 -19.34
N VAL A 375 -23.98 -16.01 -19.52
CA VAL A 375 -23.01 -16.13 -18.42
C VAL A 375 -23.15 -14.95 -17.45
N ARG A 376 -23.28 -13.71 -17.94
CA ARG A 376 -23.49 -12.53 -17.10
C ARG A 376 -24.78 -12.63 -16.26
N GLN A 377 -25.88 -13.01 -16.90
CA GLN A 377 -27.16 -13.18 -16.23
C GLN A 377 -27.13 -14.29 -15.17
N ALA A 378 -26.53 -15.42 -15.49
CA ALA A 378 -26.40 -16.51 -14.52
C ALA A 378 -25.54 -16.09 -13.29
N ARG A 379 -24.50 -15.31 -13.51
CA ARG A 379 -23.67 -14.75 -12.42
C ARG A 379 -24.41 -13.69 -11.62
N ALA A 380 -25.20 -12.86 -12.25
CA ALA A 380 -26.02 -11.88 -11.55
C ALA A 380 -27.04 -12.54 -10.62
N ALA A 381 -27.57 -13.70 -11.01
CA ALA A 381 -28.54 -14.46 -10.22
C ALA A 381 -27.92 -15.37 -9.16
N GLY A 382 -26.82 -16.06 -9.47
CA GLY A 382 -26.22 -17.13 -8.66
C GLY A 382 -24.82 -16.84 -8.13
N GLY A 383 -24.29 -15.62 -8.32
CA GLY A 383 -22.94 -15.26 -7.95
C GLY A 383 -21.88 -15.69 -8.97
N ARG A 384 -20.62 -15.38 -8.65
CA ARG A 384 -19.48 -15.57 -9.57
C ARG A 384 -19.24 -17.04 -9.96
N ASP A 385 -19.61 -17.97 -9.09
CA ASP A 385 -19.40 -19.40 -9.27
C ASP A 385 -20.61 -20.12 -9.87
N ALA A 386 -21.63 -19.38 -10.32
CA ALA A 386 -22.84 -19.95 -10.94
C ALA A 386 -22.55 -20.77 -12.21
N ILE A 387 -21.50 -20.41 -12.95
CA ILE A 387 -21.02 -21.18 -14.10
C ILE A 387 -19.52 -21.36 -13.97
N LEU A 388 -19.11 -22.62 -13.89
CA LEU A 388 -17.72 -23.05 -13.79
C LEU A 388 -17.33 -23.84 -15.02
N ARG A 389 -16.04 -23.79 -15.39
CA ARG A 389 -15.42 -24.73 -16.33
C ARG A 389 -14.35 -25.54 -15.64
N VAL A 390 -14.13 -26.72 -16.16
CA VAL A 390 -13.02 -27.60 -15.76
C VAL A 390 -11.81 -27.23 -16.59
N LEU A 391 -10.67 -26.97 -15.93
CA LEU A 391 -9.37 -26.82 -16.57
C LEU A 391 -8.48 -27.97 -16.15
N GLU A 392 -7.88 -28.64 -17.12
CA GLU A 392 -6.85 -29.63 -16.90
C GLU A 392 -5.54 -28.92 -16.56
N ILE A 393 -4.95 -29.26 -15.40
CA ILE A 393 -3.70 -28.65 -14.91
C ILE A 393 -2.54 -29.62 -15.13
N ASP A 394 -2.69 -30.86 -14.69
CA ASP A 394 -1.70 -31.91 -14.81
C ASP A 394 -2.44 -33.24 -15.07
N PRO A 395 -2.75 -33.55 -16.34
CA PRO A 395 -3.53 -34.74 -16.70
C PRO A 395 -2.90 -36.03 -16.23
N ASP A 396 -1.57 -36.06 -16.14
CA ASP A 396 -0.77 -37.26 -15.79
C ASP A 396 -0.53 -37.41 -14.29
N SER A 397 -1.01 -36.49 -13.47
CA SER A 397 -0.87 -36.58 -12.01
C SER A 397 -1.58 -37.80 -11.45
N ARG A 398 -0.94 -38.49 -10.51
CA ARG A 398 -1.57 -39.58 -9.76
C ARG A 398 -2.58 -39.11 -8.73
N VAL A 399 -2.56 -37.85 -8.38
CA VAL A 399 -3.47 -37.22 -7.40
C VAL A 399 -4.64 -36.57 -8.16
N PRO A 400 -5.90 -37.04 -7.99
CA PRO A 400 -7.07 -36.56 -8.73
C PRO A 400 -7.26 -35.04 -8.66
N GLU A 401 -7.06 -34.43 -7.46
CA GLU A 401 -7.24 -33.00 -7.21
C GLU A 401 -6.24 -32.13 -7.96
N ARG A 402 -5.16 -32.70 -8.49
CA ARG A 402 -4.15 -32.02 -9.31
C ARG A 402 -4.43 -32.06 -10.79
N ARG A 403 -5.31 -32.98 -11.25
CA ARG A 403 -5.62 -33.14 -12.66
C ARG A 403 -6.47 -31.99 -13.20
N MET A 404 -7.41 -31.52 -12.41
CA MET A 404 -8.43 -30.60 -12.86
C MET A 404 -8.70 -29.52 -11.80
N LEU A 405 -9.02 -28.31 -12.27
CA LEU A 405 -9.48 -27.22 -11.40
C LEU A 405 -10.79 -26.64 -11.95
N LEU A 406 -11.74 -26.41 -11.08
CA LEU A 406 -12.94 -25.63 -11.38
C LEU A 406 -12.61 -24.14 -11.34
N THR A 407 -12.87 -23.45 -12.43
CA THR A 407 -12.67 -22.00 -12.54
C THR A 407 -13.91 -21.36 -13.13
N PRO A 408 -14.24 -20.10 -12.75
CA PRO A 408 -15.34 -19.37 -13.37
C PRO A 408 -15.20 -19.37 -14.89
N PHE A 409 -16.32 -19.58 -15.60
CA PHE A 409 -16.35 -19.53 -17.06
C PHE A 409 -15.88 -18.13 -17.55
N PRO A 410 -15.07 -17.98 -18.61
CA PRO A 410 -14.65 -16.66 -19.09
C PRO A 410 -15.84 -15.85 -19.61
N GLU A 411 -15.77 -14.52 -19.51
CA GLU A 411 -16.81 -13.63 -20.05
C GLU A 411 -16.87 -13.61 -21.57
N SER A 412 -15.73 -13.88 -22.22
CA SER A 412 -15.64 -14.01 -23.67
C SER A 412 -15.01 -15.37 -23.96
N PRO A 413 -15.78 -16.34 -24.41
CA PRO A 413 -15.21 -17.60 -24.92
C PRO A 413 -14.35 -17.30 -26.16
N GLU A 414 -13.17 -17.93 -26.21
CA GLU A 414 -12.28 -17.91 -27.37
C GLU A 414 -12.94 -18.47 -28.61
#